data_3300cef5f9332d31a8b5e9ae89c1d7f0
#
_entry.id   3300cef5f9332d31a8b5e9ae89c1d7f0
#
_cell.length_a   1.000
_cell.length_b   1.000
_cell.length_c   1.000
_cell.angle_alpha   90.00
_cell.angle_beta   90.00
_cell.angle_gamma   90.00
#
_symmetry.space_group_name_H-M   'P 1'
#
loop_
_entity.id
_entity.type
_entity.pdbx_description
1 polymer ?
#
loop_
_entity_poly.entity_id
_entity_poly.type
_entity_poly.pdbx_seq_one_letter_code
_entity_poly.pdbx_strand_id
1 'polypeptide(L)'
;MLEMRPVYTSYEREEYTKPFGIIPEEGKTVICARYPDKFVGMAYVSTDGEKGTVHFLSLVDGYNDEIDIFLLGKAMLNYLDLHGVKDVEYPEVKNEALVKRLGFRKGEDGIYRVNLVGYFTGKH
;
A
#
# COMPACT_ATOMS: atom_id res chain seq x y z
N MET A 1 4.03 -17.82 8.08
CA MET A 1 3.91 -16.43 8.53
C MET A 1 3.83 -15.50 7.33
N LEU A 2 2.92 -14.54 7.38
CA LEU A 2 2.79 -13.55 6.32
C LEU A 2 4.00 -12.62 6.34
N GLU A 3 4.68 -12.51 5.19
CA GLU A 3 5.80 -11.60 5.01
C GLU A 3 5.35 -10.45 4.12
N MET A 4 5.70 -9.22 4.51
CA MET A 4 5.40 -8.03 3.74
C MET A 4 6.68 -7.20 3.65
N ARG A 5 7.14 -6.95 2.41
CA ARG A 5 8.38 -6.22 2.20
C ARG A 5 8.38 -5.51 0.84
N PRO A 6 9.14 -4.41 0.73
CA PRO A 6 9.37 -3.82 -0.59
C PRO A 6 10.24 -4.75 -1.44
N VAL A 7 10.00 -4.73 -2.75
CA VAL A 7 10.79 -5.50 -3.71
C VAL A 7 11.40 -4.55 -4.74
N TYR A 8 12.65 -4.77 -5.05
CA TYR A 8 13.40 -3.83 -5.88
C TYR A 8 13.94 -4.44 -7.18
N THR A 9 14.05 -5.76 -7.27
CA THR A 9 14.54 -6.39 -8.49
C THR A 9 13.48 -6.34 -9.58
N SER A 10 13.91 -6.16 -10.82
CA SER A 10 12.98 -6.13 -11.96
C SER A 10 12.14 -7.40 -12.04
N TYR A 11 12.77 -8.54 -11.78
CA TYR A 11 12.10 -9.83 -11.84
C TYR A 11 10.93 -9.92 -10.84
N GLU A 12 11.19 -9.57 -9.57
CA GLU A 12 10.13 -9.63 -8.55
C GLU A 12 9.05 -8.58 -8.77
N ARG A 13 9.45 -7.39 -9.20
CA ARG A 13 8.48 -6.32 -9.49
C ARG A 13 7.51 -6.76 -10.59
N GLU A 14 8.00 -7.35 -11.66
CA GLU A 14 7.17 -7.87 -12.74
C GLU A 14 6.31 -9.03 -12.28
N GLU A 15 6.88 -9.95 -11.50
CA GLU A 15 6.16 -11.12 -11.00
C GLU A 15 4.94 -10.72 -10.16
N TYR A 16 5.12 -9.74 -9.26
CA TYR A 16 4.06 -9.37 -8.31
C TYR A 16 3.04 -8.37 -8.86
N THR A 17 3.37 -7.65 -9.92
CA THR A 17 2.43 -6.73 -10.57
C THR A 17 1.61 -7.41 -11.67
N LYS A 18 2.13 -8.48 -12.25
CA LYS A 18 1.50 -9.17 -13.37
C LYS A 18 0.08 -9.65 -13.08
N PRO A 19 -0.23 -10.26 -11.93
CA PRO A 19 -1.60 -10.70 -11.62
C PRO A 19 -2.63 -9.57 -11.63
N PHE A 20 -2.19 -8.32 -11.49
CA PHE A 20 -3.06 -7.16 -11.43
C PHE A 20 -3.09 -6.36 -12.74
N GLY A 21 -2.38 -6.84 -13.77
CA GLY A 21 -2.31 -6.15 -15.05
C GLY A 21 -1.53 -4.83 -15.00
N ILE A 22 -0.62 -4.69 -14.05
CA ILE A 22 0.19 -3.49 -13.87
C ILE A 22 1.58 -3.72 -14.47
N ILE A 23 2.05 -2.75 -15.25
CA ILE A 23 3.43 -2.72 -15.74
C ILE A 23 4.21 -1.83 -14.79
N PRO A 24 5.21 -2.38 -14.08
CA PRO A 24 5.94 -1.57 -13.09
C PRO A 24 6.70 -0.43 -13.74
N GLU A 25 6.64 0.75 -13.11
CA GLU A 25 7.28 1.97 -13.58
C GLU A 25 8.41 2.37 -12.64
N GLU A 26 9.43 3.02 -13.18
CA GLU A 26 10.48 3.60 -12.36
C GLU A 26 9.90 4.65 -11.42
N GLY A 27 10.45 4.74 -10.21
CA GLY A 27 9.99 5.69 -9.22
C GLY A 27 8.79 5.21 -8.40
N LYS A 28 8.24 4.05 -8.75
CA LYS A 28 7.15 3.46 -7.97
C LYS A 28 7.62 2.17 -7.31
N THR A 29 7.22 1.98 -6.06
CA THR A 29 7.66 0.85 -5.25
C THR A 29 6.55 -0.19 -5.10
N VAL A 30 6.92 -1.45 -5.27
CA VAL A 30 6.04 -2.59 -5.02
C VAL A 30 6.33 -3.11 -3.62
N ILE A 31 5.29 -3.25 -2.80
CA ILE A 31 5.38 -3.90 -1.49
C ILE A 31 4.57 -5.18 -1.59
N CYS A 32 5.22 -6.32 -1.46
CA CYS A 32 4.54 -7.59 -1.61
C CYS A 32 4.08 -8.14 -0.27
N ALA A 33 3.00 -8.91 -0.30
CA ALA A 33 2.53 -9.71 0.83
C ALA A 33 2.48 -11.16 0.39
N ARG A 34 3.16 -12.03 1.10
CA ARG A 34 3.20 -13.46 0.76
C ARG A 34 3.42 -14.35 1.95
N TYR A 35 2.89 -15.55 1.86
CA TYR A 35 3.29 -16.67 2.69
C TYR A 35 4.44 -17.41 2.00
N PRO A 36 5.16 -18.30 2.67
CA PRO A 36 6.30 -19.01 2.05
C PRO A 36 5.94 -19.72 0.74
N ASP A 37 4.70 -20.19 0.62
CA ASP A 37 4.26 -21.00 -0.52
C ASP A 37 3.35 -20.25 -1.50
N LYS A 38 2.98 -18.99 -1.21
CA LYS A 38 2.11 -18.27 -2.14
C LYS A 38 2.15 -16.74 -1.95
N PHE A 39 2.06 -16.05 -3.08
CA PHE A 39 1.87 -14.60 -3.12
C PHE A 39 0.39 -14.29 -2.92
N VAL A 40 0.07 -13.34 -2.04
CA VAL A 40 -1.33 -13.03 -1.71
C VAL A 40 -1.75 -11.61 -2.04
N GLY A 41 -0.82 -10.67 -2.23
CA GLY A 41 -1.21 -9.30 -2.57
C GLY A 41 -0.06 -8.34 -2.63
N MET A 42 -0.36 -7.12 -3.07
CA MET A 42 0.65 -6.07 -3.11
C MET A 42 0.08 -4.68 -2.94
N ALA A 43 0.96 -3.76 -2.52
CA ALA A 43 0.72 -2.33 -2.55
C ALA A 43 1.69 -1.70 -3.54
N TYR A 44 1.25 -0.66 -4.24
CA TYR A 44 2.04 0.03 -5.25
C TYR A 44 2.00 1.52 -4.96
N VAL A 45 3.15 2.09 -4.63
CA VAL A 45 3.23 3.45 -4.09
C VAL A 45 4.36 4.23 -4.76
N SER A 46 4.26 5.57 -4.66
CA SER A 46 5.36 6.46 -5.03
C SER A 46 5.51 7.55 -4.00
N THR A 47 6.69 8.20 -3.99
CA THR A 47 6.97 9.29 -3.06
C THR A 47 7.49 10.50 -3.81
N ASP A 48 7.19 11.68 -3.26
CA ASP A 48 7.71 12.95 -3.75
C ASP A 48 7.94 13.82 -2.51
N GLY A 49 9.17 13.82 -1.99
CA GLY A 49 9.50 14.48 -0.75
C GLY A 49 8.72 13.90 0.42
N GLU A 50 7.94 14.73 1.10
CA GLU A 50 7.13 14.31 2.24
C GLU A 50 5.74 13.80 1.83
N LYS A 51 5.46 13.75 0.51
CA LYS A 51 4.18 13.25 0.01
C LYS A 51 4.32 11.85 -0.55
N GLY A 52 3.32 11.02 -0.31
CA GLY A 52 3.22 9.70 -0.88
C GLY A 52 1.90 9.52 -1.61
N THR A 53 1.90 8.68 -2.62
CA THR A 53 0.70 8.34 -3.37
C THR A 53 0.53 6.84 -3.40
N VAL A 54 -0.67 6.37 -3.05
CA VAL A 54 -1.03 4.96 -3.20
C VAL A 54 -1.69 4.81 -4.56
N HIS A 55 -1.07 4.03 -5.44
CA HIS A 55 -1.57 3.75 -6.77
C HIS A 55 -2.44 2.50 -6.79
N PHE A 56 -2.14 1.55 -5.91
CA PHE A 56 -2.86 0.29 -5.88
C PHE A 56 -2.62 -0.42 -4.55
N LEU A 57 -3.63 -1.11 -4.05
CA LEU A 57 -3.56 -1.90 -2.81
C LEU A 57 -4.62 -2.99 -2.92
N SER A 58 -4.20 -4.24 -3.08
CA SER A 58 -5.15 -5.34 -3.23
C SER A 58 -4.54 -6.70 -2.94
N LEU A 59 -5.40 -7.64 -2.59
CA LEU A 59 -5.07 -9.06 -2.59
C LEU A 59 -5.35 -9.63 -3.99
N VAL A 60 -4.75 -10.78 -4.30
CA VAL A 60 -4.99 -11.46 -5.57
C VAL A 60 -6.43 -11.97 -5.64
N ASP A 61 -6.93 -12.13 -6.87
CA ASP A 61 -8.28 -12.66 -7.10
C ASP A 61 -8.47 -14.01 -6.42
N GLY A 62 -9.60 -14.17 -5.76
CA GLY A 62 -9.92 -15.40 -5.06
C GLY A 62 -9.36 -15.50 -3.66
N TYR A 63 -8.52 -14.58 -3.24
CA TYR A 63 -8.00 -14.54 -1.87
C TYR A 63 -8.64 -13.37 -1.14
N ASN A 64 -9.58 -13.65 -0.25
CA ASN A 64 -10.31 -12.63 0.49
C ASN A 64 -10.04 -12.78 1.98
N ASP A 65 -9.17 -11.95 2.52
CA ASP A 65 -8.83 -11.96 3.94
C ASP A 65 -8.71 -10.52 4.43
N GLU A 66 -9.69 -10.10 5.22
CA GLU A 66 -9.76 -8.72 5.71
C GLU A 66 -8.59 -8.37 6.63
N ILE A 67 -8.05 -9.35 7.34
CA ILE A 67 -6.91 -9.13 8.23
C ILE A 67 -5.65 -8.93 7.38
N ASP A 68 -5.42 -9.79 6.40
CA ASP A 68 -4.22 -9.71 5.56
C ASP A 68 -4.18 -8.41 4.74
N ILE A 69 -5.32 -7.98 4.17
CA ILE A 69 -5.33 -6.73 3.42
C ILE A 69 -5.12 -5.51 4.35
N PHE A 70 -5.65 -5.56 5.56
CA PHE A 70 -5.42 -4.50 6.54
C PHE A 70 -3.94 -4.45 6.94
N LEU A 71 -3.32 -5.60 7.19
CA LEU A 71 -1.91 -5.67 7.55
C LEU A 71 -1.03 -5.17 6.40
N LEU A 72 -1.37 -5.51 5.17
CA LEU A 72 -0.65 -5.00 4.00
C LEU A 72 -0.75 -3.48 3.91
N GLY A 73 -1.94 -2.93 4.14
CA GLY A 73 -2.13 -1.47 4.19
C GLY A 73 -1.29 -0.81 5.29
N LYS A 74 -1.22 -1.42 6.47
CA LYS A 74 -0.38 -0.90 7.55
C LYS A 74 1.10 -0.98 7.20
N ALA A 75 1.54 -2.07 6.58
CA ALA A 75 2.94 -2.21 6.15
C ALA A 75 3.29 -1.17 5.08
N MET A 76 2.37 -0.90 4.17
CA MET A 76 2.52 0.14 3.16
C MET A 76 2.71 1.52 3.81
N LEU A 77 1.86 1.87 4.76
CA LEU A 77 1.97 3.15 5.46
C LEU A 77 3.26 3.22 6.30
N ASN A 78 3.66 2.11 6.92
CA ASN A 78 4.91 2.06 7.67
C ASN A 78 6.12 2.28 6.75
N TYR A 79 6.11 1.66 5.56
CA TYR A 79 7.15 1.89 4.57
C TYR A 79 7.26 3.38 4.23
N LEU A 80 6.13 4.02 3.96
CA LEU A 80 6.10 5.44 3.61
C LEU A 80 6.60 6.30 4.78
N ASP A 81 6.17 5.99 6.00
CA ASP A 81 6.60 6.72 7.19
C ASP A 81 8.11 6.62 7.38
N LEU A 82 8.69 5.43 7.24
CA LEU A 82 10.13 5.21 7.35
C LEU A 82 10.93 5.93 6.27
N HIS A 83 10.30 6.28 5.15
CA HIS A 83 10.93 7.03 4.07
C HIS A 83 10.64 8.53 4.13
N GLY A 84 10.16 9.02 5.26
CA GLY A 84 9.97 10.45 5.50
C GLY A 84 8.69 11.04 4.95
N VAL A 85 7.77 10.19 4.50
CA VAL A 85 6.47 10.66 4.00
C VAL A 85 5.59 11.06 5.19
N LYS A 86 4.94 12.21 5.09
CA LYS A 86 4.00 12.71 6.10
C LYS A 86 2.56 12.69 5.62
N ASP A 87 2.33 13.04 4.36
CA ASP A 87 0.99 13.08 3.78
C ASP A 87 0.86 12.04 2.68
N VAL A 88 -0.15 11.19 2.77
CA VAL A 88 -0.41 10.13 1.81
C VAL A 88 -1.75 10.37 1.14
N GLU A 89 -1.77 10.31 -0.19
CA GLU A 89 -2.99 10.38 -0.99
C GLU A 89 -3.31 9.03 -1.61
N TYR A 90 -4.58 8.73 -1.71
CA TYR A 90 -5.05 7.52 -2.40
C TYR A 90 -6.15 7.94 -3.38
N PRO A 91 -5.78 8.27 -4.64
CA PRO A 91 -6.74 8.85 -5.60
C PRO A 91 -7.82 7.89 -6.09
N GLU A 92 -7.49 6.62 -6.28
CA GLU A 92 -8.41 5.65 -6.89
C GLU A 92 -8.75 4.51 -5.94
N VAL A 93 -9.45 4.86 -4.87
CA VAL A 93 -9.84 3.88 -3.84
C VAL A 93 -10.91 2.93 -4.38
N LYS A 94 -10.70 1.63 -4.19
CA LYS A 94 -11.67 0.59 -4.53
C LYS A 94 -12.40 0.05 -3.31
N ASN A 95 -11.75 0.05 -2.16
CA ASN A 95 -12.33 -0.46 -0.92
C ASN A 95 -12.36 0.66 0.13
N GLU A 96 -13.46 1.41 0.16
CA GLU A 96 -13.59 2.54 1.08
C GLU A 96 -13.56 2.13 2.54
N ALA A 97 -14.17 1.00 2.89
CA ALA A 97 -14.19 0.53 4.26
C ALA A 97 -12.77 0.29 4.78
N LEU A 98 -11.92 -0.30 3.94
CA LEU A 98 -10.53 -0.56 4.28
C LEU A 98 -9.75 0.73 4.51
N VAL A 99 -9.85 1.69 3.57
CA VAL A 99 -9.05 2.92 3.69
C VAL A 99 -9.49 3.75 4.88
N LYS A 100 -10.77 3.73 5.22
CA LYS A 100 -11.26 4.39 6.43
C LYS A 100 -10.69 3.73 7.69
N ARG A 101 -10.63 2.40 7.72
CA ARG A 101 -10.02 1.67 8.84
C ARG A 101 -8.52 1.98 8.97
N LEU A 102 -7.86 2.24 7.85
CA LEU A 102 -6.45 2.63 7.84
C LEU A 102 -6.23 4.08 8.29
N GLY A 103 -7.30 4.85 8.45
CA GLY A 103 -7.22 6.22 8.91
C GLY A 103 -7.33 7.28 7.83
N PHE A 104 -7.54 6.89 6.59
CA PHE A 104 -7.75 7.85 5.50
C PHE A 104 -9.09 8.55 5.68
N ARG A 105 -9.13 9.81 5.28
CA ARG A 105 -10.34 10.62 5.26
C ARG A 105 -10.54 11.22 3.88
N LYS A 106 -11.77 11.21 3.41
CA LYS A 106 -12.13 11.76 2.11
C LYS A 106 -12.17 13.29 2.17
N GLY A 107 -11.41 13.93 1.31
CA GLY A 107 -11.43 15.38 1.18
C GLY A 107 -12.60 15.86 0.36
N GLU A 108 -12.78 17.18 0.29
CA GLU A 108 -13.83 17.80 -0.51
C GLU A 108 -13.68 17.50 -2.00
N ASP A 109 -12.44 17.27 -2.44
CA ASP A 109 -12.12 16.91 -3.82
C ASP A 109 -12.36 15.43 -4.14
N GLY A 110 -12.83 14.66 -3.16
CA GLY A 110 -13.09 13.21 -3.32
C GLY A 110 -11.87 12.33 -3.13
N ILE A 111 -10.71 12.90 -2.85
CA ILE A 111 -9.48 12.14 -2.66
C ILE A 111 -9.29 11.79 -1.19
N TYR A 112 -8.97 10.52 -0.93
CA TYR A 112 -8.67 10.06 0.43
C TYR A 112 -7.24 10.41 0.80
N ARG A 113 -7.03 10.91 2.02
CA ARG A 113 -5.72 11.29 2.52
C ARG A 113 -5.56 10.88 3.98
N VAL A 114 -4.32 10.62 4.38
CA VAL A 114 -3.96 10.39 5.78
C VAL A 114 -2.63 11.08 6.07
N ASN A 115 -2.52 11.67 7.26
CA ASN A 115 -1.27 12.25 7.74
C ASN A 115 -0.61 11.25 8.68
N LEU A 116 0.67 10.98 8.47
CA LEU A 116 1.42 9.96 9.20
C LEU A 116 2.11 10.48 10.46
N VAL A 117 2.07 11.79 10.74
CA VAL A 117 2.68 12.34 11.95
C VAL A 117 1.98 11.72 13.17
N GLY A 118 2.74 11.01 14.00
CA GLY A 118 2.21 10.33 15.17
C GLY A 118 1.38 9.08 14.89
N TYR A 119 1.22 8.69 13.65
CA TYR A 119 0.36 7.57 13.25
C TYR A 119 0.76 6.26 13.93
N PHE A 120 2.06 5.93 13.93
CA PHE A 120 2.56 4.68 14.49
C PHE A 120 2.97 4.80 15.97
N THR A 121 2.88 5.99 16.56
CA THR A 121 3.17 6.19 17.98
C THR A 121 1.90 6.15 18.85
N GLY A 122 0.74 6.07 18.22
CA GLY A 122 -0.53 6.05 18.92
C GLY A 122 -0.95 7.38 19.51
N LYS A 123 -0.39 8.47 19.05
CA LYS A 123 -0.65 9.81 19.59
C LYS A 123 -1.37 10.73 18.61
N HIS A 124 -2.27 10.17 17.85
CA HIS A 124 -3.03 10.97 16.87
C HIS A 124 -4.51 10.89 17.08
#